data_327ddeef46af755d3f7d636887ee9621
#
_entry.id   327ddeef46af755d3f7d636887ee9621
#
_cell.length_a   1.000
_cell.length_b   1.000
_cell.length_c   1.000
_cell.angle_alpha   90.00
_cell.angle_beta   90.00
_cell.angle_gamma   90.00
#
_symmetry.space_group_name_H-M   'P 1'
#
loop_
_entity.id
_entity.type
_entity.pdbx_description
1 polymer ?
#
loop_
_entity_poly.entity_id
_entity_poly.type
_entity_poly.pdbx_seq_one_letter_code
_entity_poly.pdbx_strand_id
1 'polypeptide(L)'
;MKFTFTCKKVSLSDSIKEYAEKKVSKLDRYFREDADAIVTFLVEKDHRCVVEITIRSGSTLFRAQEESRDGDMRGAIDAACNTIDRQIRKNKTRLSKRLRQDALAPVVPAEFDVSEETEFQIVRTKRIAVKPMSTEEAILQMNLLGHDFFVFSNTDDVLCIVYRRKNGGYGLLETDAADEE
;
A
#
# COMPACT_ATOMS: atom_id res chain seq x y z
N MET A 1 -3.49 8.52 16.14
CA MET A 1 -3.86 7.72 14.95
C MET A 1 -5.38 7.55 14.91
N LYS A 2 -6.01 7.80 13.76
CA LYS A 2 -7.45 7.57 13.56
C LYS A 2 -7.66 6.21 12.91
N PHE A 3 -8.69 5.48 13.35
CA PHE A 3 -8.97 4.13 12.86
C PHE A 3 -10.25 4.08 12.03
N THR A 4 -10.17 3.41 10.90
CA THR A 4 -11.34 3.05 10.08
C THR A 4 -11.33 1.54 9.86
N PHE A 5 -12.41 0.87 10.25
CA PHE A 5 -12.57 -0.56 10.08
C PHE A 5 -13.53 -0.87 8.95
N THR A 6 -13.09 -1.69 8.01
CA THR A 6 -13.91 -2.17 6.90
C THR A 6 -14.02 -3.69 6.96
N CYS A 7 -15.23 -4.22 6.89
CA CYS A 7 -15.50 -5.65 6.94
C CYS A 7 -16.18 -6.10 5.64
N LYS A 8 -15.61 -7.10 4.99
CA LYS A 8 -16.17 -7.69 3.77
C LYS A 8 -16.50 -9.15 4.03
N LYS A 9 -17.77 -9.51 3.83
CA LYS A 9 -18.29 -10.88 4.02
C LYS A 9 -18.15 -11.45 5.44
N VAL A 10 -18.00 -10.59 6.44
CA VAL A 10 -17.86 -10.99 7.85
C VAL A 10 -18.48 -9.93 8.76
N SER A 11 -19.12 -10.39 9.84
CA SER A 11 -19.47 -9.55 10.98
C SER A 11 -18.34 -9.68 12.02
N LEU A 12 -17.64 -8.59 12.28
CA LEU A 12 -16.50 -8.59 13.17
C LEU A 12 -16.95 -8.38 14.61
N SER A 13 -16.44 -9.20 15.53
CA SER A 13 -16.64 -8.99 16.96
C SER A 13 -15.85 -7.76 17.44
N ASP A 14 -16.39 -7.07 18.45
CA ASP A 14 -15.71 -5.89 19.00
C ASP A 14 -14.35 -6.25 19.60
N SER A 15 -14.20 -7.45 20.15
CA SER A 15 -12.92 -7.95 20.68
C SER A 15 -11.81 -8.03 19.62
N ILE A 16 -12.15 -8.28 18.34
CA ILE A 16 -11.16 -8.29 17.24
C ILE A 16 -10.80 -6.86 16.83
N LYS A 17 -11.79 -5.95 16.80
CA LYS A 17 -11.53 -4.53 16.54
C LYS A 17 -10.61 -3.92 17.58
N GLU A 18 -10.92 -4.13 18.87
CA GLU A 18 -10.08 -3.68 19.99
C GLU A 18 -8.66 -4.26 19.94
N TYR A 19 -8.55 -5.55 19.58
CA TYR A 19 -7.26 -6.19 19.40
C TYR A 19 -6.46 -5.54 18.27
N ALA A 20 -7.08 -5.31 17.11
CA ALA A 20 -6.45 -4.66 15.96
C ALA A 20 -6.02 -3.23 16.32
N GLU A 21 -6.89 -2.45 16.95
CA GLU A 21 -6.59 -1.10 17.40
C GLU A 21 -5.39 -1.08 18.37
N LYS A 22 -5.40 -1.96 19.37
CA LYS A 22 -4.29 -2.09 20.34
C LYS A 22 -2.96 -2.46 19.68
N LYS A 23 -2.99 -3.29 18.63
CA LYS A 23 -1.76 -3.73 17.94
C LYS A 23 -1.26 -2.68 16.97
N VAL A 24 -2.15 -2.10 16.17
CA VAL A 24 -1.80 -1.09 15.16
C VAL A 24 -1.37 0.22 15.83
N SER A 25 -1.98 0.63 16.96
CA SER A 25 -1.58 1.84 17.70
C SER A 25 -0.13 1.81 18.17
N LYS A 26 0.48 0.63 18.32
CA LYS A 26 1.92 0.55 18.63
C LYS A 26 2.80 1.10 17.53
N LEU A 27 2.30 1.16 16.30
CA LEU A 27 3.01 1.72 15.16
C LEU A 27 2.96 3.26 15.15
N ASP A 28 2.06 3.87 15.94
CA ASP A 28 1.92 5.34 16.03
C ASP A 28 3.21 6.03 16.45
N ARG A 29 4.03 5.35 17.25
CA ARG A 29 5.37 5.81 17.67
C ARG A 29 6.32 6.16 16.52
N TYR A 30 6.05 5.68 15.32
CA TYR A 30 6.87 5.96 14.14
C TYR A 30 6.46 7.22 13.40
N PHE A 31 5.29 7.77 13.70
CA PHE A 31 4.71 8.93 13.01
C PHE A 31 4.77 10.17 13.89
N ARG A 32 5.01 11.34 13.29
CA ARG A 32 5.04 12.64 14.00
C ARG A 32 3.69 13.32 14.01
N GLU A 33 2.90 13.08 12.99
CA GLU A 33 1.57 13.65 12.80
C GLU A 33 0.50 12.59 12.97
N ASP A 34 -0.74 13.05 13.08
CA ASP A 34 -1.88 12.15 13.10
C ASP A 34 -1.88 11.26 11.85
N ALA A 35 -1.77 9.97 12.08
CA ALA A 35 -1.84 8.98 11.02
C ALA A 35 -3.25 8.38 10.96
N ASP A 36 -3.70 8.08 9.74
CA ASP A 36 -4.94 7.36 9.48
C ASP A 36 -4.63 5.89 9.23
N ALA A 37 -5.27 5.01 9.99
CA ALA A 37 -5.15 3.57 9.84
C ALA A 37 -6.47 2.97 9.35
N ILE A 38 -6.45 2.37 8.17
CA ILE A 38 -7.56 1.63 7.60
C ILE A 38 -7.27 0.15 7.76
N VAL A 39 -8.13 -0.57 8.48
CA VAL A 39 -8.00 -2.01 8.69
C VAL A 39 -9.17 -2.70 8.01
N THR A 40 -8.87 -3.47 6.96
CA THR A 40 -9.87 -4.22 6.20
C THR A 40 -9.78 -5.69 6.52
N PHE A 41 -10.93 -6.26 6.89
CA PHE A 41 -11.08 -7.68 7.17
C PHE A 41 -11.93 -8.34 6.09
N LEU A 42 -11.45 -9.45 5.58
CA LEU A 42 -12.16 -10.27 4.60
C LEU A 42 -12.11 -11.73 5.07
N VAL A 43 -13.25 -12.39 5.09
CA VAL A 43 -13.33 -13.85 5.26
C VAL A 43 -13.78 -14.45 3.92
N GLU A 44 -12.96 -15.35 3.39
CA GLU A 44 -13.25 -16.11 2.19
C GLU A 44 -13.80 -17.50 2.52
N LYS A 45 -14.14 -18.26 1.49
CA LYS A 45 -14.52 -19.66 1.64
C LYS A 45 -13.37 -20.43 2.34
N ASP A 46 -13.69 -21.50 3.05
CA ASP A 46 -12.74 -22.35 3.78
C ASP A 46 -12.07 -21.68 5.00
N HIS A 47 -12.78 -20.76 5.68
CA HIS A 47 -12.29 -20.07 6.90
C HIS A 47 -11.00 -19.26 6.69
N ARG A 48 -10.65 -18.98 5.45
CA ARG A 48 -9.49 -18.12 5.13
C ARG A 48 -9.79 -16.68 5.52
N CYS A 49 -9.02 -16.18 6.48
CA CYS A 49 -9.09 -14.80 6.93
C CYS A 49 -7.99 -13.98 6.26
N VAL A 50 -8.34 -12.85 5.68
CA VAL A 50 -7.40 -11.89 5.10
C VAL A 50 -7.54 -10.58 5.86
N VAL A 51 -6.42 -10.07 6.34
CA VAL A 51 -6.33 -8.76 7.01
C VAL A 51 -5.43 -7.86 6.19
N GLU A 52 -5.95 -6.72 5.80
CA GLU A 52 -5.19 -5.66 5.15
C GLU A 52 -5.14 -4.45 6.08
N ILE A 53 -3.93 -3.95 6.34
CA ILE A 53 -3.71 -2.74 7.12
C ILE A 53 -3.06 -1.72 6.20
N THR A 54 -3.66 -0.55 6.09
CA THR A 54 -3.11 0.59 5.37
C THR A 54 -2.97 1.76 6.34
N ILE A 55 -1.76 2.30 6.48
CA ILE A 55 -1.48 3.47 7.31
C ILE A 55 -1.01 4.61 6.41
N ARG A 56 -1.70 5.74 6.51
CA ARG A 56 -1.35 6.98 5.81
C ARG A 56 -0.88 8.01 6.85
N SER A 57 0.26 8.64 6.59
CA SER A 57 0.75 9.79 7.35
C SER A 57 1.41 10.77 6.36
N GLY A 58 0.79 11.93 6.18
CA GLY A 58 1.15 12.87 5.12
C GLY A 58 1.11 12.20 3.73
N SER A 59 2.18 12.33 2.96
CA SER A 59 2.34 11.68 1.64
C SER A 59 2.81 10.23 1.70
N THR A 60 3.05 9.70 2.90
CA THR A 60 3.60 8.33 3.07
C THR A 60 2.48 7.33 3.30
N LEU A 61 2.53 6.21 2.58
CA LEU A 61 1.59 5.11 2.65
C LEU A 61 2.32 3.81 2.97
N PHE A 62 1.90 3.13 4.03
CA PHE A 62 2.32 1.77 4.36
C PHE A 62 1.14 0.83 4.19
N ARG A 63 1.35 -0.30 3.55
CA ARG A 63 0.32 -1.30 3.34
C ARG A 63 0.88 -2.70 3.54
N ALA A 64 0.17 -3.51 4.30
CA ALA A 64 0.42 -4.93 4.43
C ALA A 64 -0.89 -5.71 4.34
N GLN A 65 -0.85 -6.83 3.63
CA GLN A 65 -1.94 -7.77 3.54
C GLN A 65 -1.39 -9.14 3.93
N GLU A 66 -2.03 -9.76 4.91
CA GLU A 66 -1.65 -11.08 5.41
C GLU A 66 -2.89 -11.97 5.51
N GLU A 67 -2.66 -13.26 5.37
CA GLU A 67 -3.73 -14.26 5.41
C GLU A 67 -3.46 -15.33 6.46
N SER A 68 -4.55 -15.85 7.04
CA SER A 68 -4.53 -17.06 7.85
C SER A 68 -5.53 -18.07 7.28
N ARG A 69 -5.09 -19.31 7.13
CA ARG A 69 -5.93 -20.40 6.62
C ARG A 69 -6.74 -21.08 7.72
N ASP A 70 -6.34 -20.88 8.97
CA ASP A 70 -6.95 -21.55 10.13
C ASP A 70 -8.04 -20.70 10.80
N GLY A 71 -8.47 -19.61 10.15
CA GLY A 71 -9.45 -18.68 10.73
C GLY A 71 -8.87 -17.80 11.85
N ASP A 72 -7.56 -17.84 12.08
CA ASP A 72 -6.88 -17.03 13.10
C ASP A 72 -6.72 -15.57 12.64
N MET A 73 -7.77 -14.79 12.85
CA MET A 73 -7.79 -13.36 12.55
C MET A 73 -6.73 -12.58 13.35
N ARG A 74 -6.47 -13.00 14.60
CA ARG A 74 -5.48 -12.32 15.45
C ARG A 74 -4.06 -12.54 14.96
N GLY A 75 -3.74 -13.78 14.56
CA GLY A 75 -2.46 -14.09 13.93
C GLY A 75 -2.23 -13.31 12.64
N ALA A 76 -3.26 -13.16 11.79
CA ALA A 76 -3.18 -12.33 10.59
C ALA A 76 -2.96 -10.84 10.90
N ILE A 77 -3.60 -10.29 11.94
CA ILE A 77 -3.35 -8.91 12.41
C ILE A 77 -1.89 -8.75 12.87
N ASP A 78 -1.38 -9.68 13.66
CA ASP A 78 -0.01 -9.63 14.15
C ASP A 78 1.01 -9.72 13.02
N ALA A 79 0.79 -10.60 12.06
CA ALA A 79 1.64 -10.73 10.87
C ALA A 79 1.65 -9.43 10.05
N ALA A 80 0.48 -8.82 9.81
CA ALA A 80 0.37 -7.56 9.07
C ALA A 80 1.08 -6.41 9.80
N CYS A 81 0.91 -6.29 11.14
CA CYS A 81 1.64 -5.31 11.95
C CYS A 81 3.16 -5.50 11.87
N ASN A 82 3.63 -6.74 11.97
CA ASN A 82 5.06 -7.06 11.87
C ASN A 82 5.62 -6.73 10.48
N THR A 83 4.85 -6.97 9.43
CA THR A 83 5.24 -6.62 8.05
C THR A 83 5.37 -5.10 7.89
N ILE A 84 4.42 -4.31 8.41
CA ILE A 84 4.51 -2.84 8.39
C ILE A 84 5.69 -2.35 9.25
N ASP A 85 5.89 -2.88 10.46
CA ASP A 85 7.02 -2.51 11.32
C ASP A 85 8.36 -2.74 10.60
N ARG A 86 8.52 -3.88 9.93
CA ARG A 86 9.70 -4.19 9.12
C ARG A 86 9.85 -3.26 7.91
N GLN A 87 8.75 -2.92 7.21
CA GLN A 87 8.78 -1.94 6.11
C GLN A 87 9.24 -0.56 6.59
N ILE A 88 8.71 -0.09 7.73
CA ILE A 88 9.10 1.19 8.31
C ILE A 88 10.60 1.18 8.68
N ARG A 89 11.07 0.15 9.36
CA ARG A 89 12.49 0.03 9.76
C ARG A 89 13.42 -0.04 8.56
N LYS A 90 13.10 -0.88 7.57
CA LYS A 90 13.90 -1.03 6.35
C LYS A 90 13.98 0.28 5.54
N ASN A 91 12.90 1.04 5.52
CA ASN A 91 12.82 2.26 4.72
C ASN A 91 13.11 3.54 5.52
N LYS A 92 13.34 3.44 6.84
CA LYS A 92 13.51 4.58 7.73
C LYS A 92 14.59 5.56 7.25
N THR A 93 15.76 5.07 6.92
CA THR A 93 16.87 5.90 6.44
C THR A 93 16.54 6.55 5.10
N ARG A 94 15.87 5.83 4.21
CA ARG A 94 15.45 6.31 2.89
C ARG A 94 14.31 7.32 2.99
N LEU A 95 13.32 7.03 3.83
CA LEU A 95 12.20 7.92 4.11
C LEU A 95 12.66 9.18 4.83
N SER A 96 13.59 9.11 5.78
CA SER A 96 14.13 10.29 6.47
C SER A 96 14.92 11.21 5.54
N LYS A 97 15.60 10.70 4.53
CA LYS A 97 16.27 11.53 3.49
C LYS A 97 15.25 12.24 2.58
N ARG A 98 14.10 11.60 2.28
CA ARG A 98 13.05 12.17 1.41
C ARG A 98 12.01 12.99 2.16
N LEU A 99 11.69 12.59 3.39
CA LEU A 99 10.66 13.19 4.24
C LEU A 99 11.30 14.07 5.33
N ARG A 100 12.39 14.76 5.02
CA ARG A 100 13.05 15.69 5.97
C ARG A 100 12.11 16.75 6.53
N GLN A 101 10.89 16.74 6.10
CA GLN A 101 9.97 17.77 6.50
C GLN A 101 8.87 17.34 7.45
N ASP A 102 8.22 16.14 7.43
CA ASP A 102 7.07 16.12 8.37
C ASP A 102 6.48 14.78 8.83
N ALA A 103 6.83 13.62 8.28
CA ALA A 103 6.04 12.41 8.59
C ALA A 103 6.61 11.41 9.63
N LEU A 104 7.93 11.40 9.89
CA LEU A 104 8.53 10.40 10.79
C LEU A 104 9.24 11.00 12.02
N ALA A 105 8.91 10.50 13.21
CA ALA A 105 9.59 10.87 14.46
C ALA A 105 11.04 10.35 14.50
N PRO A 106 11.99 11.08 15.15
CA PRO A 106 13.31 10.55 15.43
C PRO A 106 13.17 9.40 16.44
N VAL A 107 13.38 8.17 15.98
CA VAL A 107 13.46 7.01 16.85
C VAL A 107 14.91 6.84 17.25
N VAL A 108 15.18 6.68 18.54
CA VAL A 108 16.51 6.38 19.09
C VAL A 108 17.03 5.10 18.43
N PRO A 109 18.25 5.06 17.92
CA PRO A 109 18.78 3.88 17.25
C PRO A 109 18.92 2.72 18.22
N ALA A 110 18.15 1.66 18.06
CA ALA A 110 18.62 0.36 18.46
C ALA A 110 19.62 -0.07 17.39
N GLU A 111 20.81 -0.45 17.82
CA GLU A 111 21.88 -0.95 16.96
C GLU A 111 21.35 -2.13 16.15
N PHE A 112 21.16 -1.93 14.86
CA PHE A 112 20.86 -2.98 13.90
C PHE A 112 21.79 -2.81 12.71
N ASP A 113 22.46 -3.89 12.41
CA ASP A 113 23.31 -4.14 11.27
C ASP A 113 22.67 -3.59 9.98
N VAL A 114 23.31 -2.57 9.41
CA VAL A 114 22.88 -1.95 8.16
C VAL A 114 23.37 -2.83 7.03
N SER A 115 22.62 -3.87 6.71
CA SER A 115 22.85 -4.62 5.48
C SER A 115 22.58 -3.72 4.28
N GLU A 116 23.64 -3.47 3.52
CA GLU A 116 23.77 -2.91 2.16
C GLU A 116 22.66 -1.93 1.72
N GLU A 117 23.00 -0.66 1.71
CA GLU A 117 22.22 0.39 1.06
C GLU A 117 22.17 0.14 -0.45
N THR A 118 21.19 -0.60 -0.92
CA THR A 118 20.88 -0.57 -2.35
C THR A 118 20.28 0.81 -2.67
N GLU A 119 21.12 1.70 -3.22
CA GLU A 119 20.65 2.97 -3.76
C GLU A 119 19.62 2.71 -4.87
N PHE A 120 18.50 3.47 -4.86
CA PHE A 120 17.57 3.45 -5.98
C PHE A 120 18.21 4.14 -7.18
N GLN A 121 18.91 3.38 -7.99
CA GLN A 121 19.55 3.88 -9.19
C GLN A 121 18.54 3.87 -10.33
N ILE A 122 18.28 5.04 -10.94
CA ILE A 122 17.53 5.12 -12.18
C ILE A 122 18.47 4.71 -13.31
N VAL A 123 18.41 3.46 -13.72
CA VAL A 123 19.28 2.89 -14.77
C VAL A 123 18.88 3.38 -16.16
N ARG A 124 17.60 3.73 -16.37
CA ARG A 124 17.11 4.14 -17.68
C ARG A 124 15.93 5.11 -17.56
N THR A 125 15.98 6.18 -18.30
CA THR A 125 14.87 7.13 -18.49
C THR A 125 14.38 7.05 -19.93
N LYS A 126 13.06 6.90 -20.12
CA LYS A 126 12.41 6.97 -21.44
C LYS A 126 11.35 8.06 -21.39
N ARG A 127 11.27 8.85 -22.44
CA ARG A 127 10.14 9.75 -22.70
C ARG A 127 9.20 9.04 -23.66
N ILE A 128 7.94 8.94 -23.31
CA ILE A 128 6.89 8.34 -24.15
C ILE A 128 5.87 9.41 -24.50
N ALA A 129 5.36 9.37 -25.71
CA ALA A 129 4.19 10.16 -26.08
C ALA A 129 2.95 9.39 -25.59
N VAL A 130 2.17 10.01 -24.75
CA VAL A 130 0.86 9.48 -24.34
C VAL A 130 -0.12 9.73 -25.51
N LYS A 131 -0.83 8.69 -25.94
CA LYS A 131 -1.80 8.75 -27.03
C LYS A 131 -3.20 8.45 -26.50
N PRO A 132 -4.23 9.12 -27.01
CA PRO A 132 -5.61 8.78 -26.69
C PRO A 132 -5.99 7.44 -27.31
N MET A 133 -6.56 6.55 -26.48
CA MET A 133 -7.04 5.23 -26.92
C MET A 133 -8.03 4.66 -25.88
N SER A 134 -8.74 3.61 -26.27
CA SER A 134 -9.61 2.88 -25.34
C SER A 134 -8.79 2.01 -24.37
N THR A 135 -9.42 1.67 -23.23
CA THR A 135 -8.80 0.76 -22.23
C THR A 135 -8.48 -0.61 -22.84
N GLU A 136 -9.34 -1.12 -23.71
CA GLU A 136 -9.12 -2.40 -24.39
C GLU A 136 -7.92 -2.37 -25.31
N GLU A 137 -7.76 -1.29 -26.05
CA GLU A 137 -6.61 -1.06 -26.94
C GLU A 137 -5.32 -0.92 -26.13
N ALA A 138 -5.37 -0.20 -25.01
CA ALA A 138 -4.23 -0.07 -24.10
C ALA A 138 -3.80 -1.43 -23.50
N ILE A 139 -4.74 -2.30 -23.15
CA ILE A 139 -4.46 -3.68 -22.70
C ILE A 139 -3.78 -4.48 -23.82
N LEU A 140 -4.28 -4.36 -25.05
CA LEU A 140 -3.71 -5.04 -26.20
C LEU A 140 -2.28 -4.58 -26.47
N GLN A 141 -2.04 -3.26 -26.46
CA GLN A 141 -0.70 -2.67 -26.63
C GLN A 141 0.25 -3.13 -25.54
N MET A 142 -0.20 -3.12 -24.28
CA MET A 142 0.57 -3.60 -23.14
C MET A 142 1.03 -5.05 -23.35
N ASN A 143 0.12 -5.92 -23.77
CA ASN A 143 0.40 -7.34 -23.99
C ASN A 143 1.35 -7.55 -25.19
N LEU A 144 1.16 -6.82 -26.29
CA LEU A 144 2.03 -6.89 -27.47
C LEU A 144 3.46 -6.44 -27.16
N LEU A 145 3.62 -5.45 -26.29
CA LEU A 145 4.93 -4.95 -25.85
C LEU A 145 5.56 -5.81 -24.75
N GLY A 146 4.85 -6.78 -24.18
CA GLY A 146 5.32 -7.59 -23.07
C GLY A 146 5.52 -6.79 -21.78
N HIS A 147 4.76 -5.72 -21.58
CA HIS A 147 4.86 -4.88 -20.38
C HIS A 147 3.87 -5.30 -19.32
N ASP A 148 4.17 -5.01 -18.06
CA ASP A 148 3.28 -5.23 -16.93
C ASP A 148 2.35 -4.04 -16.67
N PHE A 149 2.62 -2.89 -17.27
CA PHE A 149 1.77 -1.70 -17.24
C PHE A 149 1.90 -0.91 -18.55
N PHE A 150 0.89 -0.09 -18.83
CA PHE A 150 0.86 0.81 -19.97
C PHE A 150 0.17 2.12 -19.61
N VAL A 151 0.73 3.25 -20.08
CA VAL A 151 0.22 4.60 -19.83
C VAL A 151 -0.41 5.13 -21.09
N PHE A 152 -1.63 5.64 -21.02
CA PHE A 152 -2.38 6.18 -22.14
C PHE A 152 -3.30 7.32 -21.64
N SER A 153 -3.88 8.10 -22.52
CA SER A 153 -5.04 8.95 -22.19
C SER A 153 -6.32 8.27 -22.69
N ASN A 154 -7.40 8.45 -21.95
CA ASN A 154 -8.72 8.01 -22.41
C ASN A 154 -9.31 9.02 -23.42
N THR A 155 -10.54 8.81 -23.86
CA THR A 155 -11.26 9.71 -24.78
C THR A 155 -11.55 11.09 -24.21
N ASP A 156 -11.54 11.21 -22.87
CA ASP A 156 -11.78 12.45 -22.12
C ASP A 156 -10.46 13.16 -21.77
N ASP A 157 -9.36 12.74 -22.38
CA ASP A 157 -7.99 13.24 -22.18
C ASP A 157 -7.45 13.06 -20.76
N VAL A 158 -8.06 12.14 -19.99
CA VAL A 158 -7.61 11.77 -18.65
C VAL A 158 -6.45 10.79 -18.75
N LEU A 159 -5.37 11.05 -17.99
CA LEU A 159 -4.23 10.13 -17.94
C LEU A 159 -4.60 8.85 -17.21
N CYS A 160 -4.43 7.72 -17.87
CA CYS A 160 -4.77 6.40 -17.36
C CYS A 160 -3.57 5.47 -17.38
N ILE A 161 -3.57 4.51 -16.44
CA ILE A 161 -2.58 3.44 -16.39
C ILE A 161 -3.31 2.11 -16.30
N VAL A 162 -3.12 1.24 -17.28
CA VAL A 162 -3.55 -0.15 -17.19
C VAL A 162 -2.37 -1.01 -16.71
N TYR A 163 -2.63 -1.98 -15.85
CA TYR A 163 -1.60 -2.87 -15.30
C TYR A 163 -2.09 -4.29 -15.12
N ARG A 164 -1.16 -5.25 -15.18
CA ARG A 164 -1.45 -6.66 -14.94
C ARG A 164 -1.52 -6.96 -13.45
N ARG A 165 -2.58 -7.60 -13.01
CA ARG A 165 -2.75 -7.99 -11.60
C ARG A 165 -2.10 -9.34 -11.34
N LYS A 166 -1.51 -9.53 -10.15
CA LYS A 166 -0.91 -10.81 -9.73
C LYS A 166 -1.93 -11.95 -9.63
N ASN A 167 -3.19 -11.62 -9.33
CA ASN A 167 -4.29 -12.59 -9.17
C ASN A 167 -5.05 -12.83 -10.49
N GLY A 168 -4.48 -12.46 -11.62
CA GLY A 168 -5.10 -12.51 -12.94
C GLY A 168 -5.94 -11.29 -13.27
N GLY A 169 -6.16 -11.08 -14.56
CA GLY A 169 -6.86 -9.90 -15.09
C GLY A 169 -6.03 -8.62 -15.06
N TYR A 170 -6.71 -7.50 -15.32
CA TYR A 170 -6.09 -6.18 -15.42
C TYR A 170 -6.70 -5.22 -14.41
N GLY A 171 -5.95 -4.20 -14.01
CA GLY A 171 -6.43 -3.06 -13.24
C GLY A 171 -6.27 -1.78 -14.04
N LEU A 172 -7.18 -0.84 -13.84
CA LEU A 172 -7.15 0.51 -14.40
C LEU A 172 -6.98 1.51 -13.26
N LEU A 173 -6.06 2.45 -13.42
CA LEU A 173 -5.92 3.63 -12.59
C LEU A 173 -6.21 4.84 -13.47
N GLU A 174 -7.12 5.67 -13.04
CA GLU A 174 -7.43 6.96 -13.66
C GLU A 174 -6.94 8.05 -12.72
N THR A 175 -6.33 9.09 -13.30
CA THR A 175 -5.92 10.23 -12.49
C THR A 175 -7.10 11.20 -12.40
N ASP A 176 -7.50 11.56 -11.18
CA ASP A 176 -8.38 12.71 -11.01
C ASP A 176 -7.62 13.95 -11.46
N ALA A 177 -8.26 14.84 -12.23
CA ALA A 177 -7.74 16.17 -12.43
C ALA A 177 -7.55 16.78 -11.03
N ALA A 178 -6.30 17.13 -10.69
CA ALA A 178 -6.08 17.88 -9.47
C ALA A 178 -6.90 19.19 -9.62
N ASP A 179 -7.90 19.37 -8.77
CA ASP A 179 -8.56 20.66 -8.66
C ASP A 179 -7.46 21.67 -8.30
N GLU A 180 -7.11 22.53 -9.26
CA GLU A 180 -6.23 23.66 -9.02
C GLU A 180 -7.01 24.62 -8.10
N GLU A 181 -6.71 24.59 -6.78
CA GLU A 181 -6.99 25.66 -5.83
C GLU A 181 -5.84 26.67 -5.81
#